data_af06b904f3a56b26d4581e04acf100b3
#
_entry.id   af06b904f3a56b26d4581e04acf100b3
#
_cell.length_a   1.000
_cell.length_b   1.000
_cell.length_c   1.000
_cell.angle_alpha   90.00
_cell.angle_beta   90.00
_cell.angle_gamma   90.00
#
_symmetry.space_group_name_H-M   'P 1'
#
loop_
_entity.id
_entity.type
_entity.pdbx_description
1 polymer ?
#
loop_
_entity_poly.entity_id
_entity_poly.type
_entity_poly.pdbx_seq_one_letter_code
_entity_poly.pdbx_strand_id
1 'polypeptide(L)'
;MSPSSAPNRLVYLAFGSETYHQEAFFSIVSALEKLRSTASSTISIHIFSDRKDFYKALPVTVHSLNKESLKIWSQPTGYYFRVKHALLREVLKECETAVLIDTDTFFRASPQALFDRVQAGSLLCNAIGSVFGHDRNAEPYCLLAQKLQARGLADDDMPLLNSGVIGLKKTDIGILDDSLAFMDKFYAEASTVYTLEELMLAVSARQRGVRLAECTDVIHHYWSRKRLFRAKACAWYSKHQQEPLSASALADVSQVSGVLPRPPVQWRWLYKVRTLALQAEQRQFVRELLYGCYRYPNEFDNACGPVWWEKAVENTLERFTHLSSWHIEQWFRKKSFNNLLGKNKANEVWEYLHKNKLIIKSCKEDLSGD
;
A
#
# COMPACT_ATOMS: atom_id res chain seq x y z
N MET A 1 -24.05 19.85 -26.19
CA MET A 1 -23.31 18.59 -26.43
C MET A 1 -22.87 18.06 -25.08
N SER A 2 -23.44 16.95 -24.64
CA SER A 2 -22.95 16.26 -23.42
C SER A 2 -21.48 15.88 -23.66
N PRO A 3 -20.57 16.04 -22.68
CA PRO A 3 -19.21 15.62 -22.84
C PRO A 3 -19.23 14.12 -23.13
N SER A 4 -18.71 13.73 -24.30
CA SER A 4 -18.49 12.33 -24.66
C SER A 4 -17.67 11.73 -23.53
N SER A 5 -18.27 10.85 -22.72
CA SER A 5 -17.55 10.15 -21.66
C SER A 5 -16.46 9.34 -22.35
N ALA A 6 -15.20 9.57 -21.98
CA ALA A 6 -14.09 8.77 -22.49
C ALA A 6 -14.43 7.29 -22.27
N PRO A 7 -14.22 6.41 -23.27
CA PRO A 7 -14.61 5.00 -23.17
C PRO A 7 -13.82 4.24 -22.12
N ASN A 8 -12.65 4.76 -21.74
CA ASN A 8 -11.71 4.15 -20.79
C ASN A 8 -11.58 5.00 -19.51
N ARG A 9 -11.88 4.40 -18.37
CA ARG A 9 -11.77 5.07 -17.07
C ARG A 9 -10.69 4.45 -16.20
N LEU A 10 -9.69 5.23 -15.81
CA LEU A 10 -8.77 4.90 -14.73
C LEU A 10 -9.37 5.39 -13.42
N VAL A 11 -9.62 4.50 -12.49
CA VAL A 11 -10.45 4.75 -11.31
C VAL A 11 -9.63 4.59 -10.04
N TYR A 12 -9.78 5.54 -9.14
CA TYR A 12 -9.21 5.49 -7.79
C TYR A 12 -10.31 5.57 -6.73
N LEU A 13 -10.05 4.92 -5.59
CA LEU A 13 -10.88 5.00 -4.41
C LEU A 13 -10.02 5.42 -3.22
N ALA A 14 -10.24 6.62 -2.68
CA ALA A 14 -9.49 7.13 -1.55
C ALA A 14 -10.42 7.74 -0.49
N PHE A 15 -10.38 7.21 0.72
CA PHE A 15 -11.18 7.69 1.86
C PHE A 15 -10.49 7.43 3.19
N GLY A 16 -10.86 8.21 4.22
CA GLY A 16 -10.41 8.06 5.59
C GLY A 16 -9.07 8.75 5.87
N SER A 17 -7.97 7.99 5.95
CA SER A 17 -6.67 8.57 6.33
C SER A 17 -6.12 9.54 5.29
N GLU A 18 -5.58 10.68 5.74
CA GLU A 18 -4.89 11.63 4.86
C GLU A 18 -3.75 10.98 4.06
N THR A 19 -3.08 10.00 4.65
CA THR A 19 -2.03 9.25 3.98
C THR A 19 -2.53 8.55 2.71
N TYR A 20 -3.74 8.00 2.71
CA TYR A 20 -4.32 7.37 1.52
C TYR A 20 -4.59 8.39 0.41
N HIS A 21 -4.97 9.62 0.78
CA HIS A 21 -5.14 10.69 -0.19
C HIS A 21 -3.82 11.16 -0.77
N GLN A 22 -2.76 11.25 0.03
CA GLN A 22 -1.41 11.59 -0.42
C GLN A 22 -0.85 10.52 -1.36
N GLU A 23 -1.04 9.24 -1.03
CA GLU A 23 -0.66 8.11 -1.88
C GLU A 23 -1.43 8.13 -3.21
N ALA A 24 -2.75 8.29 -3.19
CA ALA A 24 -3.57 8.41 -4.39
C ALA A 24 -3.15 9.60 -5.26
N PHE A 25 -2.90 10.75 -4.65
CA PHE A 25 -2.45 11.95 -5.34
C PHE A 25 -1.13 11.70 -6.08
N PHE A 26 -0.15 11.10 -5.40
CA PHE A 26 1.13 10.73 -6.00
C PHE A 26 0.97 9.71 -7.12
N SER A 27 0.15 8.68 -6.93
CA SER A 27 -0.14 7.67 -7.95
C SER A 27 -0.75 8.31 -9.20
N ILE A 28 -1.74 9.21 -9.05
CA ILE A 28 -2.36 9.94 -10.15
C ILE A 28 -1.33 10.79 -10.90
N VAL A 29 -0.46 11.53 -10.19
CA VAL A 29 0.58 12.33 -10.84
C VAL A 29 1.56 11.45 -11.61
N SER A 30 1.94 10.29 -11.07
CA SER A 30 2.78 9.34 -11.80
C SER A 30 2.11 8.82 -13.08
N ALA A 31 0.77 8.61 -13.06
CA ALA A 31 0.00 8.27 -14.26
C ALA A 31 -0.01 9.40 -15.29
N LEU A 32 -0.26 10.63 -14.83
CA LEU A 32 -0.28 11.81 -15.70
C LEU A 32 1.09 12.10 -16.33
N GLU A 33 2.17 11.90 -15.58
CA GLU A 33 3.53 12.02 -16.10
C GLU A 33 3.76 11.06 -17.28
N LYS A 34 3.34 9.80 -17.15
CA LYS A 34 3.49 8.79 -18.20
C LYS A 34 2.53 8.98 -19.39
N LEU A 35 1.40 9.63 -19.19
CA LEU A 35 0.45 9.96 -20.26
C LEU A 35 0.91 11.12 -21.13
N ARG A 36 1.80 12.00 -20.67
CA ARG A 36 2.28 13.17 -21.43
C ARG A 36 2.94 12.80 -22.76
N SER A 37 3.54 11.64 -22.85
CA SER A 37 4.17 11.14 -24.08
C SER A 37 3.18 10.53 -25.08
N THR A 38 1.90 10.40 -24.69
CA THR A 38 0.86 9.76 -25.51
C THR A 38 0.01 10.83 -26.18
N ALA A 39 0.18 11.04 -27.49
CA ALA A 39 -0.38 12.15 -28.25
C ALA A 39 -1.92 12.24 -28.30
N SER A 40 -2.64 11.16 -27.97
CA SER A 40 -4.11 11.11 -27.91
C SER A 40 -4.56 10.03 -26.95
N SER A 41 -4.69 10.38 -25.67
CA SER A 41 -5.22 9.44 -24.68
C SER A 41 -6.74 9.51 -24.64
N THR A 42 -7.42 8.36 -24.79
CA THR A 42 -8.86 8.19 -24.58
C THR A 42 -9.19 7.88 -23.12
N ILE A 43 -8.20 8.02 -22.22
CA ILE A 43 -8.33 7.67 -20.81
C ILE A 43 -8.73 8.90 -20.01
N SER A 44 -9.80 8.79 -19.24
CA SER A 44 -10.14 9.74 -18.18
C SER A 44 -9.80 9.19 -16.80
N ILE A 45 -9.26 10.04 -15.93
CA ILE A 45 -8.93 9.65 -14.56
C ILE A 45 -10.07 10.11 -13.64
N HIS A 46 -10.62 9.17 -12.88
CA HIS A 46 -11.70 9.38 -11.94
C HIS A 46 -11.26 9.01 -10.53
N ILE A 47 -11.52 9.87 -9.56
CA ILE A 47 -11.26 9.61 -8.15
C ILE A 47 -12.55 9.71 -7.34
N PHE A 48 -12.89 8.67 -6.60
CA PHE A 48 -13.97 8.64 -5.62
C PHE A 48 -13.39 8.91 -4.24
N SER A 49 -13.77 10.05 -3.65
CA SER A 49 -13.12 10.54 -2.44
C SER A 49 -14.08 11.24 -1.48
N ASP A 50 -13.87 11.06 -0.17
CA ASP A 50 -14.51 11.82 0.91
C ASP A 50 -13.87 13.22 1.10
N ARG A 51 -12.77 13.53 0.36
CA ARG A 51 -12.07 14.83 0.37
C ARG A 51 -11.95 15.41 -1.04
N LYS A 52 -13.06 15.90 -1.58
CA LYS A 52 -13.11 16.41 -2.95
C LYS A 52 -12.05 17.48 -3.25
N ASP A 53 -11.86 18.44 -2.34
CA ASP A 53 -10.95 19.56 -2.55
C ASP A 53 -9.46 19.18 -2.54
N PHE A 54 -9.15 17.99 -2.06
CA PHE A 54 -7.78 17.47 -2.01
C PHE A 54 -7.16 17.34 -3.41
N TYR A 55 -7.97 17.09 -4.42
CA TYR A 55 -7.53 16.80 -5.80
C TYR A 55 -7.74 17.97 -6.78
N LYS A 56 -8.13 19.15 -6.31
CA LYS A 56 -8.45 20.31 -7.16
C LYS A 56 -7.32 20.79 -8.07
N ALA A 57 -6.06 20.49 -7.72
CA ALA A 57 -4.88 20.84 -8.51
C ALA A 57 -4.58 19.83 -9.64
N LEU A 58 -5.36 18.75 -9.75
CA LEU A 58 -5.17 17.69 -10.74
C LEU A 58 -6.28 17.73 -11.82
N PRO A 59 -5.95 17.42 -13.08
CA PRO A 59 -6.92 17.33 -14.17
C PRO A 59 -7.67 16.00 -14.12
N VAL A 60 -8.45 15.77 -13.08
CA VAL A 60 -9.20 14.52 -12.81
C VAL A 60 -10.66 14.83 -12.51
N THR A 61 -11.52 13.85 -12.77
CA THR A 61 -12.93 13.92 -12.36
C THR A 61 -13.07 13.40 -10.94
N VAL A 62 -13.46 14.31 -10.02
CA VAL A 62 -13.63 13.96 -8.61
C VAL A 62 -15.10 13.67 -8.32
N HIS A 63 -15.38 12.47 -7.85
CA HIS A 63 -16.68 12.03 -7.37
C HIS A 63 -16.72 12.08 -5.84
N SER A 64 -17.71 12.77 -5.28
CA SER A 64 -17.89 12.81 -3.83
C SER A 64 -18.32 11.46 -3.31
N LEU A 65 -17.56 10.94 -2.36
CA LEU A 65 -17.85 9.71 -1.64
C LEU A 65 -18.36 10.07 -0.23
N ASN A 66 -19.55 9.64 0.09
CA ASN A 66 -20.14 9.86 1.42
C ASN A 66 -20.17 8.54 2.23
N LYS A 67 -20.43 8.68 3.53
CA LYS A 67 -20.51 7.53 4.45
C LYS A 67 -21.63 6.56 4.09
N GLU A 68 -22.71 7.05 3.49
CA GLU A 68 -23.86 6.23 3.08
C GLU A 68 -23.49 5.33 1.91
N SER A 69 -22.83 5.85 0.87
CA SER A 69 -22.31 5.07 -0.24
C SER A 69 -21.35 3.97 0.24
N LEU A 70 -20.42 4.29 1.13
CA LEU A 70 -19.50 3.32 1.72
C LEU A 70 -20.27 2.24 2.50
N LYS A 71 -21.29 2.64 3.28
CA LYS A 71 -22.14 1.71 4.01
C LYS A 71 -22.90 0.78 3.09
N ILE A 72 -23.52 1.30 2.01
CA ILE A 72 -24.26 0.49 1.03
C ILE A 72 -23.31 -0.50 0.34
N TRP A 73 -22.13 -0.04 -0.11
CA TRP A 73 -21.17 -0.88 -0.83
C TRP A 73 -20.46 -1.91 0.04
N SER A 74 -20.39 -1.70 1.36
CA SER A 74 -19.83 -2.69 2.30
C SER A 74 -20.87 -3.70 2.84
N GLN A 75 -22.17 -3.50 2.57
CA GLN A 75 -23.20 -4.42 3.03
C GLN A 75 -23.25 -5.72 2.20
N PRO A 76 -23.75 -6.84 2.81
CA PRO A 76 -24.37 -6.94 4.15
C PRO A 76 -23.38 -7.08 5.31
N THR A 77 -22.11 -7.32 5.04
CA THR A 77 -21.13 -7.78 6.03
C THR A 77 -20.34 -6.65 6.73
N GLY A 78 -20.34 -5.45 6.17
CA GLY A 78 -19.50 -4.35 6.62
C GLY A 78 -18.03 -4.48 6.16
N TYR A 79 -17.70 -5.43 5.29
CA TYR A 79 -16.35 -5.67 4.79
C TYR A 79 -15.90 -4.54 3.85
N TYR A 80 -14.92 -3.75 4.28
CA TYR A 80 -14.52 -2.55 3.56
C TYR A 80 -13.89 -2.81 2.18
N PHE A 81 -13.17 -3.92 2.00
CA PHE A 81 -12.59 -4.23 0.68
C PHE A 81 -13.64 -4.60 -0.37
N ARG A 82 -14.85 -5.02 0.05
CA ARG A 82 -16.00 -5.21 -0.84
C ARG A 82 -16.35 -3.95 -1.63
N VAL A 83 -16.08 -2.76 -1.05
CA VAL A 83 -16.35 -1.46 -1.67
C VAL A 83 -15.63 -1.30 -3.02
N LYS A 84 -14.44 -1.88 -3.18
CA LYS A 84 -13.67 -1.84 -4.44
C LYS A 84 -14.46 -2.46 -5.60
N HIS A 85 -15.00 -3.66 -5.38
CA HIS A 85 -15.76 -4.38 -6.41
C HIS A 85 -17.10 -3.72 -6.68
N ALA A 86 -17.80 -3.27 -5.63
CA ALA A 86 -19.07 -2.56 -5.78
C ALA A 86 -18.89 -1.25 -6.58
N LEU A 87 -17.88 -0.47 -6.26
CA LEU A 87 -17.54 0.76 -7.01
C LEU A 87 -17.25 0.45 -8.47
N LEU A 88 -16.32 -0.49 -8.74
CA LEU A 88 -15.91 -0.81 -10.11
C LEU A 88 -17.10 -1.31 -10.94
N ARG A 89 -17.99 -2.11 -10.34
CA ARG A 89 -19.25 -2.53 -10.97
C ARG A 89 -20.12 -1.34 -11.36
N GLU A 90 -20.30 -0.35 -10.48
CA GLU A 90 -21.09 0.85 -10.80
C GLU A 90 -20.44 1.67 -11.92
N VAL A 91 -19.12 1.85 -11.89
CA VAL A 91 -18.40 2.58 -12.93
C VAL A 91 -18.52 1.91 -14.30
N LEU A 92 -18.45 0.58 -14.37
CA LEU A 92 -18.57 -0.18 -15.63
C LEU A 92 -19.96 -0.10 -16.28
N LYS A 93 -20.99 0.30 -15.55
CA LYS A 93 -22.31 0.58 -16.17
C LYS A 93 -22.27 1.78 -17.10
N GLU A 94 -21.33 2.71 -16.86
CA GLU A 94 -21.24 4.00 -17.52
C GLU A 94 -20.10 4.12 -18.54
N CYS A 95 -19.19 3.12 -18.67
CA CYS A 95 -18.06 3.14 -19.61
C CYS A 95 -17.80 1.74 -20.18
N GLU A 96 -17.02 1.69 -21.25
CA GLU A 96 -16.68 0.42 -21.93
C GLU A 96 -15.60 -0.37 -21.20
N THR A 97 -14.63 0.34 -20.61
CA THR A 97 -13.50 -0.27 -19.89
C THR A 97 -13.18 0.55 -18.65
N ALA A 98 -13.02 -0.12 -17.52
CA ALA A 98 -12.55 0.52 -16.30
C ALA A 98 -11.39 -0.27 -15.68
N VAL A 99 -10.41 0.47 -15.15
CA VAL A 99 -9.29 -0.07 -14.39
C VAL A 99 -9.26 0.62 -13.04
N LEU A 100 -9.56 -0.11 -11.97
CA LEU A 100 -9.44 0.36 -10.60
C LEU A 100 -8.02 0.17 -10.10
N ILE A 101 -7.49 1.20 -9.45
CA ILE A 101 -6.11 1.26 -8.95
C ILE A 101 -6.14 1.53 -7.44
N ASP A 102 -5.40 0.74 -6.68
CA ASP A 102 -5.18 1.00 -5.25
C ASP A 102 -4.30 2.25 -5.05
N THR A 103 -4.49 2.92 -3.93
CA THR A 103 -3.79 4.18 -3.65
C THR A 103 -2.28 4.01 -3.48
N ASP A 104 -1.84 2.87 -2.96
CA ASP A 104 -0.44 2.52 -2.71
C ASP A 104 0.26 1.94 -3.96
N THR A 105 0.15 2.70 -5.06
CA THR A 105 0.74 2.37 -6.35
C THR A 105 1.46 3.55 -6.97
N PHE A 106 2.27 3.30 -8.00
CA PHE A 106 2.76 4.32 -8.93
C PHE A 106 3.09 3.71 -10.31
N PHE A 107 2.98 4.53 -11.34
CA PHE A 107 3.19 4.10 -12.72
C PHE A 107 4.67 4.12 -13.11
N ARG A 108 5.11 3.02 -13.77
CA ARG A 108 6.42 2.85 -14.40
C ARG A 108 6.35 3.07 -15.90
N ALA A 109 5.20 2.76 -16.49
CA ALA A 109 4.93 2.94 -17.92
C ALA A 109 3.57 3.62 -18.11
N SER A 110 3.21 3.92 -19.36
CA SER A 110 1.95 4.59 -19.68
C SER A 110 0.74 3.77 -19.23
N PRO A 111 -0.26 4.39 -18.56
CA PRO A 111 -1.54 3.77 -18.26
C PRO A 111 -2.23 3.14 -19.47
N GLN A 112 -1.96 3.60 -20.69
CA GLN A 112 -2.51 3.01 -21.92
C GLN A 112 -2.22 1.51 -22.00
N ALA A 113 -1.04 1.08 -21.56
CA ALA A 113 -0.66 -0.34 -21.55
C ALA A 113 -1.55 -1.22 -20.65
N LEU A 114 -2.21 -0.65 -19.63
CA LEU A 114 -3.21 -1.38 -18.85
C LEU A 114 -4.46 -1.66 -19.71
N PHE A 115 -4.97 -0.64 -20.37
CA PHE A 115 -6.17 -0.75 -21.20
C PHE A 115 -5.97 -1.66 -22.41
N ASP A 116 -4.76 -1.67 -22.99
CA ASP A 116 -4.40 -2.58 -24.08
C ASP A 116 -4.46 -4.06 -23.66
N ARG A 117 -4.27 -4.35 -22.36
CA ARG A 117 -4.36 -5.70 -21.76
C ARG A 117 -5.78 -6.10 -21.38
N VAL A 118 -6.70 -5.15 -21.20
CA VAL A 118 -8.09 -5.45 -20.84
C VAL A 118 -8.86 -5.86 -22.10
N GLN A 119 -9.04 -7.15 -22.31
CA GLN A 119 -9.76 -7.73 -23.42
C GLN A 119 -11.07 -8.39 -22.94
N ALA A 120 -12.06 -8.56 -23.83
CA ALA A 120 -13.24 -9.31 -23.50
C ALA A 120 -12.88 -10.76 -23.10
N GLY A 121 -13.49 -11.27 -22.04
CA GLY A 121 -13.16 -12.56 -21.45
C GLY A 121 -11.81 -12.58 -20.71
N SER A 122 -11.33 -11.42 -20.26
CA SER A 122 -10.14 -11.33 -19.42
C SER A 122 -10.34 -10.44 -18.19
N LEU A 123 -9.61 -10.74 -17.12
CA LEU A 123 -9.47 -9.93 -15.92
C LEU A 123 -8.02 -9.48 -15.81
N LEU A 124 -7.79 -8.16 -15.82
CA LEU A 124 -6.48 -7.59 -15.50
C LEU A 124 -6.35 -7.48 -13.98
N CYS A 125 -5.25 -8.02 -13.42
CA CYS A 125 -4.87 -7.89 -12.01
C CYS A 125 -3.46 -7.29 -11.88
N ASN A 126 -3.07 -6.88 -10.68
CA ASN A 126 -1.71 -6.38 -10.47
C ASN A 126 -0.67 -7.47 -10.74
N ALA A 127 -0.81 -8.61 -10.08
CA ALA A 127 0.08 -9.76 -10.23
C ALA A 127 -0.69 -11.06 -10.07
N ILE A 128 -0.19 -12.11 -10.75
CA ILE A 128 -0.61 -13.49 -10.51
C ILE A 128 0.42 -14.09 -9.55
N GLY A 129 -0.07 -14.56 -8.40
CA GLY A 129 0.77 -15.07 -7.32
C GLY A 129 0.94 -16.59 -7.35
N SER A 130 0.92 -17.20 -6.16
CA SER A 130 0.91 -18.66 -5.99
C SER A 130 -0.40 -19.27 -6.48
N VAL A 131 -0.46 -20.60 -6.51
CA VAL A 131 -1.71 -21.32 -6.76
C VAL A 131 -2.39 -21.67 -5.43
N PHE A 132 -3.72 -21.74 -5.45
CA PHE A 132 -4.56 -22.00 -4.29
C PHE A 132 -4.13 -23.24 -3.49
N GLY A 133 -3.69 -24.30 -4.16
CA GLY A 133 -3.24 -25.53 -3.53
C GLY A 133 -2.04 -25.38 -2.59
N HIS A 134 -1.16 -24.40 -2.82
CA HIS A 134 -0.05 -24.11 -1.92
C HIS A 134 -0.50 -23.47 -0.61
N ASP A 135 -1.49 -22.62 -0.65
CA ASP A 135 -1.90 -21.80 0.49
C ASP A 135 -3.12 -22.35 1.25
N ARG A 136 -3.83 -23.34 0.68
CA ARG A 136 -5.08 -23.89 1.23
C ARG A 136 -5.00 -24.43 2.66
N ASN A 137 -3.83 -24.90 3.09
CA ASN A 137 -3.61 -25.44 4.43
C ASN A 137 -3.09 -24.40 5.43
N ALA A 138 -2.78 -23.20 4.94
CA ALA A 138 -2.31 -22.12 5.80
C ALA A 138 -3.50 -21.46 6.52
N GLU A 139 -3.33 -21.18 7.81
CA GLU A 139 -4.28 -20.32 8.51
C GLU A 139 -4.19 -18.89 7.93
N PRO A 140 -5.31 -18.20 7.74
CA PRO A 140 -6.69 -18.57 8.10
C PRO A 140 -7.50 -19.24 6.96
N TYR A 141 -6.86 -19.71 5.90
CA TYR A 141 -7.55 -20.19 4.68
C TYR A 141 -8.13 -21.60 4.80
N CYS A 142 -7.61 -22.46 5.69
CA CYS A 142 -7.88 -23.90 5.68
C CYS A 142 -9.38 -24.26 5.72
N LEU A 143 -10.18 -23.61 6.58
CA LEU A 143 -11.62 -23.89 6.68
C LEU A 143 -12.38 -23.42 5.43
N LEU A 144 -12.02 -22.25 4.91
CA LEU A 144 -12.64 -21.73 3.69
C LEU A 144 -12.26 -22.56 2.47
N ALA A 145 -11.00 -22.99 2.38
CA ALA A 145 -10.47 -23.79 1.29
C ALA A 145 -11.25 -25.09 1.12
N GLN A 146 -11.49 -25.83 2.19
CA GLN A 146 -12.29 -27.06 2.17
C GLN A 146 -13.69 -26.82 1.62
N LYS A 147 -14.35 -25.73 2.02
CA LYS A 147 -15.70 -25.39 1.56
C LYS A 147 -15.74 -24.99 0.09
N LEU A 148 -14.73 -24.26 -0.39
CA LEU A 148 -14.63 -23.88 -1.80
C LEU A 148 -14.41 -25.10 -2.69
N GLN A 149 -13.51 -26.01 -2.29
CA GLN A 149 -13.23 -27.26 -3.02
C GLN A 149 -14.43 -28.20 -3.03
N ALA A 150 -15.07 -28.42 -1.89
CA ALA A 150 -16.28 -29.27 -1.80
C ALA A 150 -17.43 -28.80 -2.68
N ARG A 151 -17.45 -27.51 -3.04
CA ARG A 151 -18.47 -26.94 -3.94
C ARG A 151 -17.98 -26.79 -5.39
N GLY A 152 -16.78 -27.25 -5.71
CA GLY A 152 -16.17 -27.12 -7.04
C GLY A 152 -15.86 -25.66 -7.43
N LEU A 153 -15.73 -24.75 -6.46
CA LEU A 153 -15.48 -23.34 -6.69
C LEU A 153 -13.98 -23.02 -6.83
N ALA A 154 -13.12 -23.83 -6.24
CA ALA A 154 -11.68 -23.74 -6.36
C ALA A 154 -11.04 -25.12 -6.49
N ASP A 155 -9.91 -25.20 -7.16
CA ASP A 155 -9.05 -26.37 -7.23
C ASP A 155 -7.60 -25.96 -6.91
N ASP A 156 -6.74 -26.95 -6.78
CA ASP A 156 -5.35 -26.74 -6.37
C ASP A 156 -4.55 -25.89 -7.37
N ASP A 157 -4.93 -25.91 -8.64
CA ASP A 157 -4.26 -25.19 -9.73
C ASP A 157 -4.83 -23.77 -9.96
N MET A 158 -5.88 -23.38 -9.22
CA MET A 158 -6.46 -22.05 -9.34
C MET A 158 -5.43 -20.98 -8.97
N PRO A 159 -5.07 -20.06 -9.90
CA PRO A 159 -4.12 -19.00 -9.59
C PRO A 159 -4.73 -17.99 -8.61
N LEU A 160 -3.96 -17.59 -7.61
CA LEU A 160 -4.27 -16.46 -6.74
C LEU A 160 -3.77 -15.17 -7.39
N LEU A 161 -4.48 -14.09 -7.15
CA LEU A 161 -4.18 -12.80 -7.75
C LEU A 161 -4.07 -11.70 -6.69
N ASN A 162 -3.36 -10.63 -7.03
CA ASN A 162 -3.34 -9.40 -6.25
C ASN A 162 -4.25 -8.35 -6.88
N SER A 163 -5.17 -7.81 -6.11
CA SER A 163 -6.22 -6.87 -6.53
C SER A 163 -5.83 -5.39 -6.47
N GLY A 164 -4.56 -5.08 -6.30
CA GLY A 164 -4.08 -3.68 -6.35
C GLY A 164 -4.35 -2.97 -7.69
N VAL A 165 -4.64 -3.77 -8.72
CA VAL A 165 -5.23 -3.35 -10.00
C VAL A 165 -6.34 -4.33 -10.35
N ILE A 166 -7.51 -3.81 -10.76
CA ILE A 166 -8.63 -4.61 -11.28
C ILE A 166 -9.12 -3.94 -12.55
N GLY A 167 -8.88 -4.59 -13.70
CA GLY A 167 -9.31 -4.06 -15.00
C GLY A 167 -10.27 -5.00 -15.72
N LEU A 168 -11.40 -4.46 -16.18
CA LEU A 168 -12.47 -5.22 -16.83
C LEU A 168 -13.11 -4.41 -17.96
N LYS A 169 -13.64 -5.12 -18.96
CA LYS A 169 -14.63 -4.59 -19.88
C LYS A 169 -16.03 -4.67 -19.29
N LYS A 170 -16.92 -3.81 -19.77
CA LYS A 170 -18.34 -3.80 -19.40
C LYS A 170 -19.01 -5.16 -19.64
N THR A 171 -18.62 -5.87 -20.68
CA THR A 171 -19.13 -7.21 -21.03
C THR A 171 -18.83 -8.25 -19.95
N ASP A 172 -17.80 -8.02 -19.14
CA ASP A 172 -17.31 -8.95 -18.12
C ASP A 172 -17.72 -8.54 -16.69
N ILE A 173 -18.62 -7.58 -16.55
CA ILE A 173 -19.12 -7.03 -15.26
C ILE A 173 -19.63 -8.13 -14.31
N GLY A 174 -20.15 -9.22 -14.86
CA GLY A 174 -20.64 -10.36 -14.09
C GLY A 174 -19.57 -11.01 -13.20
N ILE A 175 -18.28 -10.83 -13.49
CA ILE A 175 -17.19 -11.27 -12.61
C ILE A 175 -17.30 -10.57 -11.25
N LEU A 176 -17.63 -9.27 -11.24
CA LEU A 176 -17.82 -8.50 -10.01
C LEU A 176 -19.11 -8.88 -9.30
N ASP A 177 -20.19 -9.19 -10.03
CA ASP A 177 -21.44 -9.67 -9.42
C ASP A 177 -21.21 -10.98 -8.67
N ASP A 178 -20.51 -11.94 -9.29
CA ASP A 178 -20.18 -13.22 -8.65
C ASP A 178 -19.25 -13.02 -7.45
N SER A 179 -18.22 -12.18 -7.60
CA SER A 179 -17.27 -11.90 -6.52
C SER A 179 -17.94 -11.27 -5.30
N LEU A 180 -18.85 -10.32 -5.53
CA LEU A 180 -19.66 -9.72 -4.46
C LEU A 180 -20.54 -10.76 -3.78
N ALA A 181 -21.22 -11.60 -4.56
CA ALA A 181 -22.08 -12.67 -4.02
C ALA A 181 -21.27 -13.71 -3.23
N PHE A 182 -20.08 -14.07 -3.69
CA PHE A 182 -19.20 -14.98 -2.95
C PHE A 182 -18.65 -14.35 -1.68
N MET A 183 -18.24 -13.06 -1.69
CA MET A 183 -17.86 -12.35 -0.46
C MET A 183 -19.01 -12.38 0.55
N ASP A 184 -20.23 -12.04 0.13
CA ASP A 184 -21.39 -12.00 1.01
C ASP A 184 -21.72 -13.40 1.59
N LYS A 185 -21.55 -14.45 0.79
CA LYS A 185 -21.81 -15.83 1.19
C LYS A 185 -20.78 -16.40 2.16
N PHE A 186 -19.51 -16.07 1.95
CA PHE A 186 -18.41 -16.72 2.68
C PHE A 186 -17.80 -15.86 3.79
N TYR A 187 -18.23 -14.61 3.94
CA TYR A 187 -17.64 -13.69 4.91
C TYR A 187 -17.67 -14.20 6.35
N ALA A 188 -18.78 -14.81 6.77
CA ALA A 188 -18.91 -15.31 8.14
C ALA A 188 -17.86 -16.38 8.49
N GLU A 189 -17.49 -17.20 7.49
CA GLU A 189 -16.47 -18.25 7.66
C GLU A 189 -15.04 -17.75 7.41
N ALA A 190 -14.90 -16.58 6.79
CA ALA A 190 -13.62 -16.02 6.34
C ALA A 190 -13.33 -14.64 6.94
N SER A 191 -13.97 -14.28 8.05
CA SER A 191 -13.80 -12.94 8.67
C SER A 191 -12.38 -12.63 9.11
N THR A 192 -11.55 -13.66 9.30
CA THR A 192 -10.11 -13.55 9.61
C THR A 192 -9.21 -13.48 8.37
N VAL A 193 -9.76 -13.76 7.17
CA VAL A 193 -9.02 -13.67 5.91
C VAL A 193 -8.97 -12.21 5.47
N TYR A 194 -7.82 -11.58 5.59
CA TYR A 194 -7.65 -10.16 5.30
C TYR A 194 -7.94 -9.81 3.83
N THR A 195 -7.53 -10.67 2.88
CA THR A 195 -7.67 -10.48 1.43
C THR A 195 -8.78 -11.33 0.82
N LEU A 196 -9.92 -11.42 1.50
CA LEU A 196 -11.07 -12.20 1.03
C LEU A 196 -11.54 -11.75 -0.37
N GLU A 197 -11.49 -10.45 -0.66
CA GLU A 197 -11.88 -9.92 -1.97
C GLU A 197 -10.98 -10.44 -3.11
N GLU A 198 -9.67 -10.59 -2.87
CA GLU A 198 -8.73 -11.14 -3.86
C GLU A 198 -9.06 -12.61 -4.17
N LEU A 199 -9.31 -13.39 -3.12
CA LEU A 199 -9.68 -14.80 -3.27
C LEU A 199 -11.03 -14.94 -3.99
N MET A 200 -12.06 -14.15 -3.63
CA MET A 200 -13.37 -14.24 -4.27
C MET A 200 -13.33 -13.73 -5.73
N LEU A 201 -12.44 -12.80 -6.03
CA LEU A 201 -12.21 -12.37 -7.41
C LEU A 201 -11.56 -13.49 -8.25
N ALA A 202 -10.57 -14.19 -7.69
CA ALA A 202 -9.93 -15.35 -8.32
C ALA A 202 -10.93 -16.48 -8.57
N VAL A 203 -11.76 -16.80 -7.57
CA VAL A 203 -12.86 -17.79 -7.68
C VAL A 203 -13.82 -17.41 -8.81
N SER A 204 -14.24 -16.14 -8.87
CA SER A 204 -15.16 -15.66 -9.90
C SER A 204 -14.58 -15.74 -11.30
N ALA A 205 -13.30 -15.36 -11.45
CA ALA A 205 -12.57 -15.49 -12.71
C ALA A 205 -12.49 -16.97 -13.15
N ARG A 206 -12.18 -17.88 -12.23
CA ARG A 206 -12.12 -19.32 -12.47
C ARG A 206 -13.48 -19.88 -12.93
N GLN A 207 -14.56 -19.54 -12.21
CA GLN A 207 -15.90 -20.04 -12.52
C GLN A 207 -16.42 -19.58 -13.89
N ARG A 208 -15.99 -18.41 -14.34
CA ARG A 208 -16.34 -17.87 -15.67
C ARG A 208 -15.34 -18.25 -16.77
N GLY A 209 -14.27 -18.95 -16.43
CA GLY A 209 -13.24 -19.36 -17.41
C GLY A 209 -12.53 -18.19 -18.07
N VAL A 210 -12.43 -17.03 -17.39
CA VAL A 210 -11.77 -15.86 -17.95
C VAL A 210 -10.25 -15.95 -17.80
N ARG A 211 -9.54 -15.38 -18.77
CA ARG A 211 -8.07 -15.32 -18.75
C ARG A 211 -7.61 -14.23 -17.80
N LEU A 212 -6.63 -14.53 -16.95
CA LEU A 212 -5.94 -13.53 -16.13
C LEU A 212 -4.82 -12.85 -16.94
N ALA A 213 -4.68 -11.54 -16.77
CA ALA A 213 -3.55 -10.75 -17.26
C ALA A 213 -2.95 -9.97 -16.10
N GLU A 214 -1.62 -9.79 -16.07
CA GLU A 214 -0.92 -9.05 -15.04
C GLU A 214 -0.25 -7.77 -15.58
N CYS A 215 0.13 -6.85 -14.68
CA CYS A 215 0.64 -5.54 -15.07
C CYS A 215 1.76 -4.98 -14.16
N THR A 216 2.54 -5.83 -13.51
CA THR A 216 3.64 -5.41 -12.62
C THR A 216 4.74 -4.59 -13.30
N ASP A 217 4.89 -4.71 -14.62
CA ASP A 217 5.79 -3.92 -15.45
C ASP A 217 5.27 -2.49 -15.73
N VAL A 218 3.95 -2.30 -15.69
CA VAL A 218 3.30 -1.00 -15.96
C VAL A 218 3.12 -0.19 -14.68
N ILE A 219 2.67 -0.84 -13.62
CA ILE A 219 2.36 -0.20 -12.33
C ILE A 219 2.97 -0.99 -11.17
N HIS A 220 3.59 -0.29 -10.26
CA HIS A 220 4.15 -0.88 -9.05
C HIS A 220 3.18 -0.70 -7.88
N HIS A 221 2.70 -1.80 -7.32
CA HIS A 221 1.93 -1.84 -6.09
C HIS A 221 2.88 -2.20 -4.93
N TYR A 222 3.06 -1.27 -3.97
CA TYR A 222 4.11 -1.39 -2.95
C TYR A 222 3.60 -1.92 -1.60
N TRP A 223 2.64 -2.83 -1.62
CA TRP A 223 2.06 -3.44 -0.43
C TRP A 223 3.11 -4.04 0.54
N SER A 224 4.19 -4.64 0.03
CA SER A 224 5.25 -5.28 0.83
C SER A 224 6.28 -4.31 1.39
N ARG A 225 6.44 -3.12 0.80
CA ARG A 225 7.36 -2.06 1.26
C ARG A 225 6.64 -0.76 1.56
N LYS A 226 5.42 -0.87 2.04
CA LYS A 226 4.47 0.22 2.20
C LYS A 226 5.04 1.41 2.98
N ARG A 227 5.72 1.16 4.10
CA ARG A 227 6.31 2.22 4.92
C ARG A 227 7.33 3.08 4.16
N LEU A 228 8.21 2.43 3.38
CA LEU A 228 9.24 3.10 2.60
C LEU A 228 8.66 4.01 1.52
N PHE A 229 7.79 3.44 0.69
CA PHE A 229 7.18 4.20 -0.40
C PHE A 229 6.26 5.29 0.12
N ARG A 230 5.47 5.00 1.15
CA ARG A 230 4.59 5.96 1.82
C ARG A 230 5.38 7.17 2.34
N ALA A 231 6.51 6.95 3.03
CA ALA A 231 7.35 8.04 3.52
C ALA A 231 7.81 8.95 2.38
N LYS A 232 8.25 8.38 1.26
CA LYS A 232 8.70 9.13 0.09
C LYS A 232 7.54 9.81 -0.66
N ALA A 233 6.42 9.13 -0.86
CA ALA A 233 5.24 9.68 -1.53
C ALA A 233 4.63 10.85 -0.73
N CYS A 234 4.55 10.72 0.60
CA CYS A 234 4.09 11.80 1.48
C CYS A 234 5.06 13.00 1.45
N ALA A 235 6.39 12.77 1.41
CA ALA A 235 7.37 13.83 1.26
C ALA A 235 7.23 14.53 -0.10
N TRP A 236 7.03 13.76 -1.18
CA TRP A 236 6.77 14.31 -2.51
C TRP A 236 5.49 15.17 -2.51
N TYR A 237 4.39 14.67 -1.93
CA TYR A 237 3.15 15.42 -1.79
C TYR A 237 3.36 16.73 -1.02
N SER A 238 4.02 16.68 0.13
CA SER A 238 4.29 17.85 0.96
C SER A 238 5.04 18.96 0.21
N LYS A 239 5.95 18.57 -0.69
CA LYS A 239 6.72 19.49 -1.51
C LYS A 239 5.93 20.07 -2.69
N HIS A 240 5.13 19.26 -3.37
CA HIS A 240 4.60 19.56 -4.69
C HIS A 240 3.08 19.73 -4.78
N GLN A 241 2.34 19.63 -3.67
CA GLN A 241 0.87 19.67 -3.68
C GLN A 241 0.25 20.92 -4.31
N GLN A 242 0.97 22.05 -4.32
CA GLN A 242 0.47 23.30 -4.90
C GLN A 242 0.62 23.33 -6.44
N GLU A 243 1.74 22.78 -6.94
CA GLU A 243 2.06 22.73 -8.38
C GLU A 243 2.48 21.31 -8.80
N PRO A 244 1.57 20.32 -8.69
CA PRO A 244 1.90 18.90 -8.83
C PRO A 244 2.31 18.50 -10.25
N LEU A 245 2.04 19.32 -11.25
CA LEU A 245 2.37 19.09 -12.65
C LEU A 245 3.50 20.01 -13.16
N SER A 246 4.19 20.72 -12.26
CA SER A 246 5.39 21.48 -12.61
C SER A 246 6.51 20.56 -13.08
N ALA A 247 7.45 21.10 -13.86
CA ALA A 247 8.58 20.31 -14.36
C ALA A 247 9.40 19.66 -13.21
N SER A 248 9.57 20.38 -12.09
CA SER A 248 10.25 19.87 -10.91
C SER A 248 9.46 18.74 -10.21
N ALA A 249 8.15 18.90 -10.07
CA ALA A 249 7.29 17.87 -9.48
C ALA A 249 7.36 16.55 -10.27
N LEU A 250 7.26 16.65 -11.59
CA LEU A 250 7.31 15.48 -12.47
C LEU A 250 8.69 14.83 -12.51
N ALA A 251 9.78 15.62 -12.50
CA ALA A 251 11.14 15.09 -12.40
C ALA A 251 11.35 14.32 -11.07
N ASP A 252 10.80 14.82 -9.98
CA ASP A 252 10.92 14.23 -8.64
C ASP A 252 10.10 12.94 -8.46
N VAL A 253 9.14 12.63 -9.34
CA VAL A 253 8.42 11.34 -9.31
C VAL A 253 9.42 10.17 -9.35
N SER A 254 10.47 10.27 -10.15
CA SER A 254 11.51 9.23 -10.27
C SER A 254 12.36 9.03 -9.02
N GLN A 255 12.38 10.01 -8.10
CA GLN A 255 13.09 9.92 -6.82
C GLN A 255 12.35 9.04 -5.79
N VAL A 256 11.07 8.80 -5.99
CA VAL A 256 10.28 7.90 -5.14
C VAL A 256 10.58 6.46 -5.56
N SER A 257 11.64 5.90 -4.99
CA SER A 257 12.16 4.57 -5.34
C SER A 257 12.05 3.58 -4.18
N GLY A 258 12.07 2.27 -4.50
CA GLY A 258 12.04 1.17 -3.52
C GLY A 258 13.36 0.94 -2.78
N VAL A 259 14.33 1.84 -2.91
CA VAL A 259 15.62 1.73 -2.22
C VAL A 259 15.55 2.46 -0.89
N LEU A 260 15.72 1.72 0.22
CA LEU A 260 15.92 2.32 1.53
C LEU A 260 17.33 2.95 1.58
N PRO A 261 17.44 4.28 1.74
CA PRO A 261 18.71 4.98 1.62
C PRO A 261 19.68 4.57 2.73
N ARG A 262 20.96 4.49 2.40
CA ARG A 262 22.02 4.22 3.37
C ARG A 262 23.04 5.35 3.35
N PRO A 263 23.59 5.75 4.50
CA PRO A 263 24.69 6.71 4.55
C PRO A 263 25.88 6.26 3.68
N PRO A 264 26.69 7.17 3.14
CA PRO A 264 27.94 6.85 2.44
C PRO A 264 28.85 5.92 3.24
N VAL A 265 29.73 5.20 2.54
CA VAL A 265 30.58 4.14 3.14
C VAL A 265 31.40 4.65 4.34
N GLN A 266 31.97 5.85 4.24
CA GLN A 266 32.73 6.46 5.31
C GLN A 266 31.93 6.65 6.60
N TRP A 267 30.69 7.11 6.50
CA TRP A 267 29.81 7.27 7.65
C TRP A 267 29.38 5.94 8.24
N ARG A 268 29.11 4.94 7.40
CA ARG A 268 28.79 3.58 7.86
C ARG A 268 29.96 2.96 8.61
N TRP A 269 31.20 3.24 8.17
CA TRP A 269 32.40 2.79 8.84
C TRP A 269 32.59 3.50 10.19
N LEU A 270 32.43 4.83 10.21
CA LEU A 270 32.45 5.61 11.44
C LEU A 270 31.43 5.10 12.47
N TYR A 271 30.20 4.80 12.04
CA TYR A 271 29.18 4.26 12.92
C TYR A 271 29.53 2.86 13.45
N LYS A 272 30.20 2.03 12.66
CA LYS A 272 30.74 0.74 13.15
C LYS A 272 31.75 0.98 14.28
N VAL A 273 32.71 1.88 14.10
CA VAL A 273 33.73 2.20 15.12
C VAL A 273 33.08 2.77 16.38
N ARG A 274 32.18 3.73 16.25
CA ARG A 274 31.47 4.34 17.39
C ARG A 274 30.66 3.36 18.22
N THR A 275 30.22 2.27 17.63
CA THR A 275 29.39 1.26 18.32
C THR A 275 30.18 0.07 18.85
N LEU A 276 31.50 0.00 18.68
CA LEU A 276 32.32 -1.14 19.11
C LEU A 276 32.24 -1.42 20.62
N ALA A 277 32.15 -0.38 21.44
CA ALA A 277 32.07 -0.49 22.89
C ALA A 277 30.69 -0.96 23.41
N LEU A 278 29.67 -1.04 22.54
CA LEU A 278 28.35 -1.50 22.91
C LEU A 278 28.26 -3.03 22.95
N GLN A 279 27.25 -3.55 23.66
CA GLN A 279 26.88 -4.96 23.61
C GLN A 279 26.45 -5.34 22.18
N ALA A 280 26.58 -6.63 21.83
CA ALA A 280 26.31 -7.12 20.47
C ALA A 280 24.90 -6.75 19.98
N GLU A 281 23.90 -6.89 20.85
CA GLU A 281 22.50 -6.58 20.60
C GLU A 281 22.27 -5.11 20.24
N GLN A 282 22.97 -4.23 20.93
CA GLN A 282 22.86 -2.77 20.74
C GLN A 282 23.59 -2.25 19.50
N ARG A 283 24.65 -2.94 19.05
CA ARG A 283 25.50 -2.43 17.95
C ARG A 283 24.75 -2.22 16.66
N GLN A 284 23.94 -3.19 16.24
CA GLN A 284 23.15 -3.10 15.01
C GLN A 284 22.03 -2.09 15.19
N PHE A 285 21.31 -2.17 16.30
CA PHE A 285 20.21 -1.26 16.64
C PHE A 285 20.64 0.20 16.52
N VAL A 286 21.72 0.60 17.23
CA VAL A 286 22.22 1.98 17.19
C VAL A 286 22.66 2.38 15.78
N ARG A 287 23.30 1.50 15.02
CA ARG A 287 23.72 1.81 13.64
C ARG A 287 22.54 2.10 12.72
N GLU A 288 21.46 1.31 12.85
CA GLU A 288 20.25 1.51 12.06
C GLU A 288 19.51 2.79 12.48
N LEU A 289 19.46 3.11 13.79
CA LEU A 289 18.99 4.41 14.25
C LEU A 289 19.80 5.57 13.66
N LEU A 290 21.15 5.45 13.65
CA LEU A 290 22.04 6.46 13.04
C LEU A 290 21.84 6.59 11.54
N TYR A 291 21.45 5.53 10.82
CA TYR A 291 21.09 5.60 9.40
C TYR A 291 19.83 6.46 9.20
N GLY A 292 18.84 6.31 10.07
CA GLY A 292 17.64 7.15 10.06
C GLY A 292 17.88 8.61 10.51
N CYS A 293 18.94 8.84 11.32
CA CYS A 293 19.33 10.19 11.74
C CYS A 293 20.29 10.89 10.76
N TYR A 294 20.80 10.16 9.75
CA TYR A 294 21.69 10.75 8.76
C TYR A 294 20.95 11.74 7.87
N ARG A 295 21.56 12.90 7.59
CA ARG A 295 20.98 13.90 6.68
C ARG A 295 21.38 13.57 5.23
N TYR A 296 20.44 13.01 4.49
CA TYR A 296 20.62 12.70 3.08
C TYR A 296 20.54 13.97 2.21
N PRO A 297 21.17 13.96 1.00
CA PRO A 297 21.14 15.12 0.10
C PRO A 297 19.74 15.50 -0.38
N ASN A 298 18.84 14.51 -0.57
CA ASN A 298 17.48 14.75 -0.99
C ASN A 298 16.45 14.52 0.14
N GLU A 299 15.33 15.19 0.06
CA GLU A 299 14.28 15.16 1.06
C GLU A 299 13.50 13.86 1.12
N PHE A 300 13.37 13.14 -0.01
CA PHE A 300 12.66 11.86 -0.07
C PHE A 300 13.42 10.78 0.72
N ASP A 301 14.74 10.80 0.64
CA ASP A 301 15.59 9.93 1.44
C ASP A 301 15.61 10.33 2.91
N ASN A 302 15.57 11.64 3.23
CA ASN A 302 15.43 12.13 4.60
C ASN A 302 14.12 11.68 5.26
N ALA A 303 13.03 11.63 4.48
CA ALA A 303 11.74 11.13 4.96
C ALA A 303 11.76 9.64 5.40
N CYS A 304 12.78 8.88 4.99
CA CYS A 304 12.96 7.48 5.38
C CYS A 304 13.58 7.30 6.78
N GLY A 305 13.87 8.37 7.51
CA GLY A 305 14.39 8.28 8.88
C GLY A 305 13.56 7.36 9.77
N PRO A 306 12.24 7.60 9.92
CA PRO A 306 11.35 6.74 10.69
C PRO A 306 11.35 5.27 10.24
N VAL A 307 11.46 5.01 8.95
CA VAL A 307 11.51 3.63 8.40
C VAL A 307 12.74 2.88 8.92
N TRP A 308 13.89 3.55 9.04
CA TRP A 308 15.08 2.97 9.67
C TRP A 308 14.89 2.72 11.16
N TRP A 309 14.20 3.60 11.89
CA TRP A 309 13.98 3.45 13.33
C TRP A 309 13.06 2.26 13.63
N GLU A 310 11.98 2.10 12.86
CA GLU A 310 11.10 0.94 12.94
C GLU A 310 11.86 -0.34 12.63
N LYS A 311 12.63 -0.33 11.54
CA LYS A 311 13.43 -1.47 11.13
C LYS A 311 14.48 -1.85 12.16
N ALA A 312 15.07 -0.89 12.86
CA ALA A 312 16.01 -1.14 13.96
C ALA A 312 15.35 -1.95 15.09
N VAL A 313 14.11 -1.62 15.45
CA VAL A 313 13.34 -2.38 16.46
C VAL A 313 13.02 -3.78 15.94
N GLU A 314 12.44 -3.89 14.74
CA GLU A 314 12.07 -5.18 14.13
C GLU A 314 13.27 -6.12 14.03
N ASN A 315 14.37 -5.69 13.37
CA ASN A 315 15.59 -6.50 13.19
C ASN A 315 16.21 -6.94 14.54
N THR A 316 16.11 -6.10 15.56
CA THR A 316 16.65 -6.40 16.90
C THR A 316 15.83 -7.48 17.57
N LEU A 317 14.50 -7.37 17.57
CA LEU A 317 13.60 -8.34 18.19
C LEU A 317 13.58 -9.68 17.44
N GLU A 318 13.65 -9.65 16.11
CA GLU A 318 13.75 -10.87 15.29
C GLU A 318 15.06 -11.62 15.52
N ARG A 319 16.18 -10.88 15.61
CA ARG A 319 17.50 -11.49 15.77
C ARG A 319 17.79 -11.98 17.19
N PHE A 320 17.28 -11.28 18.19
CA PHE A 320 17.53 -11.55 19.60
C PHE A 320 16.22 -11.84 20.33
N THR A 321 15.74 -13.06 20.19
CA THR A 321 14.42 -13.52 20.67
C THR A 321 14.23 -13.43 22.19
N HIS A 322 15.32 -13.28 22.95
CA HIS A 322 15.28 -13.04 24.40
C HIS A 322 15.01 -11.57 24.76
N LEU A 323 15.08 -10.65 23.78
CA LEU A 323 14.79 -9.23 23.98
C LEU A 323 13.30 -8.94 23.74
N SER A 324 12.83 -7.88 24.36
CA SER A 324 11.49 -7.32 24.16
C SER A 324 11.57 -5.79 23.99
N SER A 325 10.46 -5.20 23.61
CA SER A 325 10.33 -3.73 23.49
C SER A 325 10.72 -2.99 24.79
N TRP A 326 10.49 -3.62 25.97
CA TRP A 326 10.92 -3.10 27.25
C TRP A 326 12.45 -2.95 27.38
N HIS A 327 13.22 -3.95 26.92
CA HIS A 327 14.69 -3.90 26.94
C HIS A 327 15.21 -2.74 26.07
N ILE A 328 14.60 -2.54 24.89
CA ILE A 328 14.95 -1.42 24.00
C ILE A 328 14.65 -0.08 24.69
N GLU A 329 13.52 0.03 25.35
CA GLU A 329 13.17 1.24 26.11
C GLU A 329 14.21 1.54 27.20
N GLN A 330 14.69 0.53 27.93
CA GLN A 330 15.74 0.71 28.95
C GLN A 330 17.07 1.22 28.38
N TRP A 331 17.38 0.93 27.09
CA TRP A 331 18.58 1.49 26.45
C TRP A 331 18.50 3.00 26.31
N PHE A 332 17.34 3.56 25.98
CA PHE A 332 17.14 5.02 25.87
C PHE A 332 17.24 5.74 27.23
N ARG A 333 17.12 5.06 28.37
CA ARG A 333 17.36 5.64 29.69
C ARG A 333 18.83 5.86 30.00
N LYS A 334 19.74 5.17 29.29
CA LYS A 334 21.18 5.27 29.54
C LYS A 334 21.75 6.51 28.85
N LYS A 335 22.38 7.41 29.63
CA LYS A 335 23.01 8.63 29.11
C LYS A 335 24.08 8.34 28.05
N SER A 336 24.84 7.24 28.19
CA SER A 336 25.85 6.81 27.22
C SER A 336 25.23 6.45 25.87
N PHE A 337 24.07 5.80 25.87
CA PHE A 337 23.32 5.46 24.66
C PHE A 337 22.83 6.72 23.93
N ASN A 338 22.21 7.65 24.67
CA ASN A 338 21.69 8.88 24.10
C ASN A 338 22.80 9.78 23.53
N ASN A 339 24.00 9.78 24.13
CA ASN A 339 25.15 10.52 23.64
C ASN A 339 25.64 10.00 22.26
N LEU A 340 25.48 8.70 21.96
CA LEU A 340 25.84 8.14 20.65
C LEU A 340 24.96 8.65 19.52
N LEU A 341 23.67 8.86 19.78
CA LEU A 341 22.73 9.42 18.83
C LEU A 341 22.78 10.96 18.78
N GLY A 342 23.24 11.59 19.87
CA GLY A 342 23.04 13.00 20.15
C GLY A 342 21.70 13.23 20.83
N LYS A 343 21.68 14.03 21.92
CA LYS A 343 20.53 14.17 22.82
C LYS A 343 19.21 14.50 22.09
N ASN A 344 19.24 15.45 21.14
CA ASN A 344 18.03 15.88 20.43
C ASN A 344 17.49 14.76 19.53
N LYS A 345 18.38 14.04 18.84
CA LYS A 345 17.99 12.93 17.97
C LYS A 345 17.55 11.71 18.77
N ALA A 346 18.14 11.44 19.91
CA ALA A 346 17.69 10.38 20.78
C ALA A 346 16.25 10.62 21.26
N ASN A 347 15.91 11.85 21.64
CA ASN A 347 14.55 12.22 22.03
C ASN A 347 13.57 12.09 20.86
N GLU A 348 13.91 12.58 19.66
CA GLU A 348 13.09 12.48 18.46
C GLU A 348 12.76 11.01 18.11
N VAL A 349 13.77 10.15 18.13
CA VAL A 349 13.61 8.70 17.89
C VAL A 349 12.73 8.07 18.96
N TRP A 350 13.01 8.36 20.22
CA TRP A 350 12.26 7.81 21.35
C TRP A 350 10.78 8.20 21.32
N GLU A 351 10.46 9.48 21.07
CA GLU A 351 9.09 9.98 20.93
C GLU A 351 8.37 9.29 19.77
N TYR A 352 9.05 9.14 18.64
CA TYR A 352 8.49 8.45 17.48
C TYR A 352 8.15 6.99 17.78
N LEU A 353 9.08 6.24 18.38
CA LEU A 353 8.89 4.83 18.71
C LEU A 353 7.75 4.62 19.73
N HIS A 354 7.64 5.51 20.71
CA HIS A 354 6.53 5.49 21.67
C HIS A 354 5.19 5.81 21.02
N LYS A 355 5.12 6.89 20.25
CA LYS A 355 3.89 7.29 19.54
C LYS A 355 3.33 6.16 18.67
N ASN A 356 4.22 5.40 18.05
CA ASN A 356 3.85 4.28 17.18
C ASN A 356 3.77 2.93 17.92
N LYS A 357 3.84 2.92 19.25
CA LYS A 357 3.72 1.73 20.11
C LYS A 357 4.75 0.62 19.81
N LEU A 358 5.90 0.99 19.26
CA LEU A 358 7.00 0.08 18.96
C LEU A 358 7.84 -0.26 20.19
N ILE A 359 7.85 0.65 21.17
CA ILE A 359 8.41 0.45 22.50
C ILE A 359 7.35 0.82 23.55
N ILE A 360 7.37 0.14 24.68
CA ILE A 360 6.36 0.32 25.73
C ILE A 360 6.95 1.22 26.81
N LYS A 361 6.24 2.31 27.13
CA LYS A 361 6.55 3.12 28.30
C LYS A 361 6.37 2.23 29.53
N SER A 362 7.43 1.97 30.31
CA SER A 362 7.25 1.28 31.57
C SER A 362 6.32 2.15 32.44
N CYS A 363 5.14 1.62 32.79
CA CYS A 363 4.47 2.11 33.98
C CYS A 363 5.49 2.02 35.12
N LYS A 364 5.79 3.12 35.79
CA LYS A 364 6.35 3.05 37.13
C LYS A 364 5.38 2.17 37.89
N GLU A 365 5.82 0.97 38.29
CA GLU A 365 5.21 0.35 39.45
C GLU A 365 5.33 1.37 40.58
N ASP A 366 4.21 1.95 40.96
CA ASP A 366 4.02 2.53 42.30
C ASP A 366 4.12 1.36 43.30
N LEU A 367 5.35 0.94 43.55
CA LEU A 367 5.72 0.21 44.75
C LEU A 367 6.06 1.27 45.81
N SER A 368 5.07 2.03 46.18
CA SER A 368 4.94 2.65 47.49
C SER A 368 3.83 1.89 48.21
N GLY A 369 4.19 0.88 48.90
CA GLY A 369 3.29 0.08 49.70
C GLY A 369 4.10 -0.66 50.74
N ASP A 370 4.20 -0.04 51.89
CA ASP A 370 4.44 -0.54 53.28
C ASP A 370 5.42 -1.69 53.46
#